data_cf9f7d487e19ea3e0df54e37cc6299ef
#
_entry.id   cf9f7d487e19ea3e0df54e37cc6299ef
#
_cell.length_a   1.000
_cell.length_b   1.000
_cell.length_c   1.000
_cell.angle_alpha   90.00
_cell.angle_beta   90.00
_cell.angle_gamma   90.00
#
_symmetry.space_group_name_H-M   'P 1'
#
loop_
_entity.id
_entity.type
_entity.pdbx_description
1 polymer ?
#
loop_
_entity_poly.entity_id
_entity_poly.type
_entity_poly.pdbx_seq_one_letter_code
_entity_poly.pdbx_strand_id
1 'polypeptide(L)'
;LIDEAQSLSVEVLEQIRLLSNLETNQAKLLLIFLVGQPELQDLLQRNDLRQLSQRITARYHLEKLSLEETIHYIHHRLHVSGVDRPLFNRQSIKQIFKLSAGTPRIINIICDRALMGAYVEEKAMVDQSIVKKAANEVLGTNKTVKVSTFLYASLSVILVIVFLLIFNKLSGIPFVFDSPVTVEINDKVVIEKQAEEIVESVKKIKPVNINKVVKAE
;
A
#
# COMPACT_ATOMS: atom_id res chain seq x y z
N LEU A 1 -17.39 -15.94 22.06
CA LEU A 1 -16.77 -15.00 21.14
C LEU A 1 -15.98 -15.80 20.09
N ILE A 2 -16.18 -15.51 18.83
CA ILE A 2 -15.45 -16.10 17.70
C ILE A 2 -14.80 -14.94 16.96
N ASP A 3 -13.46 -14.91 16.96
CA ASP A 3 -12.67 -13.91 16.24
C ASP A 3 -12.25 -14.45 14.87
N GLU A 4 -11.90 -13.54 13.96
CA GLU A 4 -11.56 -13.86 12.55
C GLU A 4 -12.66 -14.68 11.84
N ALA A 5 -13.94 -14.40 12.16
CA ALA A 5 -15.06 -15.18 11.67
C ALA A 5 -15.22 -15.19 10.14
N GLN A 6 -14.61 -14.24 9.40
CA GLN A 6 -14.56 -14.26 7.93
C GLN A 6 -13.73 -15.44 7.38
N SER A 7 -12.88 -16.05 8.22
CA SER A 7 -12.05 -17.20 7.82
C SER A 7 -12.76 -18.55 7.97
N LEU A 8 -13.98 -18.54 8.54
CA LEU A 8 -14.78 -19.75 8.72
C LEU A 8 -15.42 -20.18 7.40
N SER A 9 -15.50 -21.49 7.20
CA SER A 9 -16.26 -22.03 6.07
C SER A 9 -17.78 -21.87 6.30
N VAL A 10 -18.53 -21.94 5.20
CA VAL A 10 -20.00 -21.85 5.24
C VAL A 10 -20.60 -22.94 6.13
N GLU A 11 -20.06 -24.15 6.06
CA GLU A 11 -20.51 -25.30 6.84
C GLU A 11 -20.34 -25.04 8.35
N VAL A 12 -19.21 -24.43 8.76
CA VAL A 12 -18.96 -24.08 10.17
C VAL A 12 -19.92 -23.00 10.62
N LEU A 13 -20.17 -21.98 9.80
CA LEU A 13 -21.15 -20.92 10.11
C LEU A 13 -22.56 -21.48 10.25
N GLU A 14 -22.96 -22.49 9.47
CA GLU A 14 -24.23 -23.17 9.62
C GLU A 14 -24.28 -24.01 10.92
N GLN A 15 -23.18 -24.65 11.35
CA GLN A 15 -23.12 -25.30 12.66
C GLN A 15 -23.30 -24.29 13.81
N ILE A 16 -22.70 -23.11 13.69
CA ILE A 16 -22.87 -22.01 14.66
C ILE A 16 -24.34 -21.58 14.72
N ARG A 17 -25.04 -21.53 13.58
CA ARG A 17 -26.49 -21.27 13.54
C ARG A 17 -27.27 -22.31 14.31
N LEU A 18 -26.94 -23.61 14.17
CA LEU A 18 -27.60 -24.68 14.92
C LEU A 18 -27.34 -24.55 16.42
N LEU A 19 -26.12 -24.22 16.82
CA LEU A 19 -25.78 -23.97 18.23
C LEU A 19 -26.56 -22.80 18.83
N SER A 20 -26.85 -21.79 18.02
CA SER A 20 -27.66 -20.63 18.48
C SER A 20 -29.13 -20.97 18.80
N ASN A 21 -29.57 -22.20 18.48
CA ASN A 21 -30.90 -22.71 18.83
C ASN A 21 -30.94 -23.30 20.26
N LEU A 22 -29.81 -23.40 20.96
CA LEU A 22 -29.78 -23.91 22.29
C LEU A 22 -30.46 -22.92 23.24
N GLU A 23 -31.73 -23.19 23.52
CA GLU A 23 -32.56 -22.38 24.43
C GLU A 23 -33.45 -23.28 25.27
N THR A 24 -33.83 -22.80 26.45
CA THR A 24 -34.90 -23.36 27.26
C THR A 24 -36.15 -22.52 27.06
N ASN A 25 -37.29 -22.99 27.60
CA ASN A 25 -38.55 -22.22 27.59
C ASN A 25 -38.44 -20.86 28.30
N GLN A 26 -37.36 -20.62 29.06
CA GLN A 26 -37.19 -19.41 29.89
C GLN A 26 -35.96 -18.56 29.50
N ALA A 27 -34.95 -19.13 28.84
CA ALA A 27 -33.71 -18.42 28.56
C ALA A 27 -32.94 -18.99 27.35
N LYS A 28 -32.24 -18.11 26.64
CA LYS A 28 -31.19 -18.53 25.70
C LYS A 28 -29.97 -19.00 26.46
N LEU A 29 -29.49 -20.19 26.14
CA LEU A 29 -28.33 -20.80 26.81
C LEU A 29 -27.00 -20.31 26.24
N LEU A 30 -27.01 -19.81 25.02
CA LEU A 30 -25.79 -19.41 24.33
C LEU A 30 -25.96 -18.05 23.60
N LEU A 31 -25.05 -17.12 23.87
CA LEU A 31 -24.88 -15.87 23.15
C LEU A 31 -23.58 -15.93 22.36
N ILE A 32 -23.67 -15.79 21.05
CA ILE A 32 -22.54 -15.88 20.14
C ILE A 32 -22.22 -14.51 19.61
N PHE A 33 -20.95 -14.10 19.74
CA PHE A 33 -20.40 -12.91 19.11
C PHE A 33 -19.46 -13.35 17.97
N LEU A 34 -19.75 -12.90 16.76
CA LEU A 34 -18.86 -13.04 15.60
C LEU A 34 -18.13 -11.72 15.41
N VAL A 35 -16.81 -11.77 15.47
CA VAL A 35 -15.92 -10.65 15.21
C VAL A 35 -15.11 -10.99 13.96
N GLY A 36 -14.95 -10.05 13.06
CA GLY A 36 -14.23 -10.29 11.82
C GLY A 36 -14.00 -9.03 11.02
N GLN A 37 -13.29 -9.18 9.91
CA GLN A 37 -13.02 -8.12 8.94
C GLN A 37 -14.28 -7.82 8.12
N PRO A 38 -14.32 -6.70 7.34
CA PRO A 38 -15.49 -6.33 6.53
C PRO A 38 -16.00 -7.44 5.60
N GLU A 39 -15.12 -8.36 5.17
CA GLU A 39 -15.45 -9.54 4.35
C GLU A 39 -16.46 -10.47 5.02
N LEU A 40 -16.55 -10.43 6.37
CA LEU A 40 -17.59 -11.15 7.10
C LEU A 40 -18.99 -10.65 6.74
N GLN A 41 -19.14 -9.35 6.44
CA GLN A 41 -20.42 -8.79 6.04
C GLN A 41 -20.85 -9.33 4.66
N ASP A 42 -19.91 -9.41 3.72
CA ASP A 42 -20.14 -9.96 2.38
C ASP A 42 -20.47 -11.45 2.47
N LEU A 43 -19.73 -12.18 3.31
CA LEU A 43 -19.99 -13.60 3.56
C LEU A 43 -21.40 -13.83 4.11
N LEU A 44 -21.83 -13.03 5.07
CA LEU A 44 -23.19 -13.12 5.68
C LEU A 44 -24.33 -12.68 4.75
N GLN A 45 -24.06 -12.03 3.63
CA GLN A 45 -25.04 -11.66 2.62
C GLN A 45 -25.31 -12.78 1.61
N ARG A 46 -24.52 -13.85 1.60
CA ARG A 46 -24.70 -14.99 0.73
C ARG A 46 -26.05 -15.67 0.98
N ASN A 47 -26.65 -16.20 -0.07
CA ASN A 47 -27.96 -16.86 -0.01
C ASN A 47 -27.97 -18.11 0.89
N ASP A 48 -26.86 -18.85 0.92
CA ASP A 48 -26.69 -20.05 1.72
C ASP A 48 -26.59 -19.73 3.22
N LEU A 49 -26.18 -18.52 3.62
CA LEU A 49 -26.10 -18.06 5.02
C LEU A 49 -27.29 -17.16 5.43
N ARG A 50 -28.32 -17.05 4.62
CA ARG A 50 -29.47 -16.17 4.89
C ARG A 50 -30.14 -16.45 6.24
N GLN A 51 -30.26 -17.72 6.63
CA GLN A 51 -30.87 -18.11 7.91
C GLN A 51 -30.01 -17.69 9.11
N LEU A 52 -28.69 -17.82 9.02
CA LEU A 52 -27.76 -17.31 10.05
C LEU A 52 -27.86 -15.78 10.13
N SER A 53 -27.82 -15.12 8.98
CA SER A 53 -27.90 -13.66 8.88
C SER A 53 -29.17 -13.08 9.53
N GLN A 54 -30.32 -13.76 9.40
CA GLN A 54 -31.59 -13.36 10.03
C GLN A 54 -31.60 -13.51 11.58
N ARG A 55 -30.74 -14.35 12.12
CA ARG A 55 -30.60 -14.55 13.57
C ARG A 55 -29.68 -13.55 14.25
N ILE A 56 -28.87 -12.83 13.48
CA ILE A 56 -27.99 -11.79 14.01
C ILE A 56 -28.84 -10.57 14.33
N THR A 57 -29.10 -10.37 15.63
CA THR A 57 -29.98 -9.31 16.14
C THR A 57 -29.31 -7.94 16.21
N ALA A 58 -27.96 -7.91 16.33
CA ALA A 58 -27.20 -6.67 16.40
C ALA A 58 -25.97 -6.78 15.52
N ARG A 59 -25.69 -5.70 14.78
CA ARG A 59 -24.50 -5.55 13.94
C ARG A 59 -23.88 -4.21 14.25
N TYR A 60 -22.56 -4.22 14.40
CA TYR A 60 -21.80 -3.02 14.63
C TYR A 60 -20.58 -3.00 13.71
N HIS A 61 -20.33 -1.87 13.07
CA HIS A 61 -19.15 -1.65 12.25
C HIS A 61 -18.23 -0.68 12.95
N LEU A 62 -16.98 -1.12 13.21
CA LEU A 62 -15.95 -0.27 13.79
C LEU A 62 -15.28 0.54 12.68
N GLU A 63 -15.50 1.84 12.71
CA GLU A 63 -14.83 2.76 11.80
C GLU A 63 -13.42 3.10 12.30
N LYS A 64 -12.62 3.68 11.39
CA LYS A 64 -11.31 4.23 11.75
C LYS A 64 -11.50 5.45 12.66
N LEU A 65 -10.55 5.65 13.57
CA LEU A 65 -10.58 6.81 14.46
C LEU A 65 -10.48 8.12 13.68
N SER A 66 -11.27 9.10 14.05
CA SER A 66 -11.12 10.50 13.66
C SER A 66 -9.85 11.10 14.26
N LEU A 67 -9.50 12.34 13.86
CA LEU A 67 -8.35 13.04 14.45
C LEU A 67 -8.54 13.25 15.96
N GLU A 68 -9.72 13.64 16.42
CA GLU A 68 -10.01 13.89 17.83
C GLU A 68 -9.94 12.60 18.64
N GLU A 69 -10.55 11.53 18.16
CA GLU A 69 -10.46 10.21 18.78
C GLU A 69 -9.02 9.69 18.79
N THR A 70 -8.22 9.95 17.75
CA THR A 70 -6.80 9.60 17.74
C THR A 70 -6.02 10.35 18.83
N ILE A 71 -6.32 11.64 19.06
CA ILE A 71 -5.72 12.40 20.16
C ILE A 71 -6.07 11.76 21.51
N HIS A 72 -7.34 11.52 21.75
CA HIS A 72 -7.82 10.88 22.99
C HIS A 72 -7.23 9.47 23.16
N TYR A 73 -7.18 8.69 22.11
CA TYR A 73 -6.61 7.36 22.09
C TYR A 73 -5.13 7.34 22.51
N ILE A 74 -4.31 8.21 21.92
CA ILE A 74 -2.88 8.29 22.26
C ILE A 74 -2.70 8.72 23.73
N HIS A 75 -3.44 9.76 24.18
CA HIS A 75 -3.39 10.19 25.57
C HIS A 75 -3.82 9.11 26.54
N HIS A 76 -4.91 8.40 26.24
CA HIS A 76 -5.40 7.30 27.07
C HIS A 76 -4.36 6.16 27.16
N ARG A 77 -3.74 5.79 26.04
CA ARG A 77 -2.69 4.75 26.02
C ARG A 77 -1.48 5.14 26.87
N LEU A 78 -1.04 6.39 26.82
CA LEU A 78 0.05 6.90 27.67
C LEU A 78 -0.34 6.89 29.15
N HIS A 79 -1.53 7.35 29.49
CA HIS A 79 -2.04 7.37 30.86
C HIS A 79 -2.10 5.95 31.45
N VAL A 80 -2.65 4.98 30.71
CA VAL A 80 -2.67 3.57 31.14
C VAL A 80 -1.27 3.00 31.36
N SER A 81 -0.28 3.51 30.63
CA SER A 81 1.14 3.15 30.82
C SER A 81 1.83 3.89 31.97
N GLY A 82 1.08 4.70 32.76
CA GLY A 82 1.61 5.48 33.88
C GLY A 82 2.30 6.78 33.48
N VAL A 83 2.05 7.30 32.29
CA VAL A 83 2.65 8.54 31.78
C VAL A 83 1.60 9.62 31.65
N ASP A 84 1.59 10.60 32.57
CA ASP A 84 0.63 11.71 32.56
C ASP A 84 1.16 12.97 31.85
N ARG A 85 2.47 13.03 31.54
CA ARG A 85 3.05 14.14 30.81
C ARG A 85 2.80 14.04 29.31
N PRO A 86 2.62 15.14 28.57
CA PRO A 86 2.46 15.09 27.13
C PRO A 86 3.80 14.73 26.44
N LEU A 87 3.88 13.51 25.89
CA LEU A 87 5.05 13.07 25.13
C LEU A 87 4.96 13.43 23.65
N PHE A 88 3.77 13.65 23.13
CA PHE A 88 3.53 14.04 21.75
C PHE A 88 2.94 15.46 21.71
N ASN A 89 3.48 16.31 20.85
CA ASN A 89 2.85 17.59 20.58
C ASN A 89 1.68 17.43 19.57
N ARG A 90 0.81 18.43 19.49
CA ARG A 90 -0.38 18.39 18.62
C ARG A 90 -0.03 18.16 17.13
N GLN A 91 1.11 18.67 16.67
CA GLN A 91 1.54 18.50 15.29
C GLN A 91 2.01 17.06 15.02
N SER A 92 2.69 16.43 15.97
CA SER A 92 3.09 15.02 15.90
C SER A 92 1.87 14.12 15.82
N ILE A 93 0.84 14.35 16.65
CA ILE A 93 -0.39 13.57 16.63
C ILE A 93 -1.14 13.74 15.30
N LYS A 94 -1.23 14.96 14.76
CA LYS A 94 -1.79 15.19 13.42
C LYS A 94 -1.03 14.43 12.34
N GLN A 95 0.29 14.36 12.45
CA GLN A 95 1.11 13.61 11.52
C GLN A 95 0.90 12.10 11.65
N ILE A 96 0.80 11.59 12.89
CA ILE A 96 0.47 10.18 13.16
C ILE A 96 -0.89 9.83 12.54
N PHE A 97 -1.92 10.65 12.78
CA PHE A 97 -3.25 10.47 12.19
C PHE A 97 -3.20 10.40 10.66
N LYS A 98 -2.50 11.35 10.03
CA LYS A 98 -2.36 11.38 8.57
C LYS A 98 -1.69 10.12 8.00
N LEU A 99 -0.70 9.58 8.70
CA LEU A 99 0.07 8.41 8.25
C LEU A 99 -0.63 7.09 8.57
N SER A 100 -1.37 7.03 9.67
CA SER A 100 -2.12 5.83 10.11
C SER A 100 -3.52 5.74 9.52
N ALA A 101 -4.03 6.85 8.93
CA ALA A 101 -5.42 6.99 8.52
C ALA A 101 -6.41 6.59 9.64
N GLY A 102 -6.08 6.87 10.90
CA GLY A 102 -6.93 6.55 12.06
C GLY A 102 -6.96 5.06 12.45
N THR A 103 -6.10 4.21 11.91
CA THR A 103 -6.06 2.79 12.23
C THR A 103 -5.30 2.54 13.54
N PRO A 104 -5.93 2.04 14.63
CA PRO A 104 -5.32 1.94 15.96
C PRO A 104 -4.01 1.14 15.98
N ARG A 105 -3.95 0.02 15.24
CA ARG A 105 -2.75 -0.80 15.13
C ARG A 105 -1.57 0.00 14.57
N ILE A 106 -1.79 0.77 13.49
CA ILE A 106 -0.75 1.58 12.86
C ILE A 106 -0.36 2.74 13.77
N ILE A 107 -1.33 3.38 14.45
CA ILE A 107 -1.07 4.43 15.44
C ILE A 107 -0.10 3.91 16.50
N ASN A 108 -0.39 2.74 17.09
CA ASN A 108 0.46 2.15 18.14
C ASN A 108 1.89 1.91 17.65
N ILE A 109 2.05 1.29 16.49
CA ILE A 109 3.38 0.97 15.95
C ILE A 109 4.19 2.24 15.64
N ILE A 110 3.54 3.27 15.07
CA ILE A 110 4.21 4.56 14.80
C ILE A 110 4.58 5.25 16.13
N CYS A 111 3.67 5.27 17.13
CA CYS A 111 3.94 5.87 18.42
C CYS A 111 5.10 5.19 19.13
N ASP A 112 5.12 3.86 19.17
CA ASP A 112 6.18 3.07 19.79
C ASP A 112 7.54 3.39 19.16
N ARG A 113 7.64 3.33 17.83
CA ARG A 113 8.87 3.69 17.10
C ARG A 113 9.28 5.15 17.30
N ALA A 114 8.31 6.07 17.34
CA ALA A 114 8.58 7.48 17.56
C ALA A 114 9.10 7.76 19.00
N LEU A 115 8.57 7.06 20.00
CA LEU A 115 9.08 7.15 21.38
C LEU A 115 10.52 6.63 21.48
N MET A 116 10.81 5.48 20.83
CA MET A 116 12.18 4.97 20.75
C MET A 116 13.12 5.98 20.05
N GLY A 117 12.66 6.58 18.95
CA GLY A 117 13.43 7.60 18.24
C GLY A 117 13.70 8.85 19.10
N ALA A 118 12.69 9.32 19.87
CA ALA A 118 12.88 10.42 20.78
C ALA A 118 13.87 10.11 21.91
N TYR A 119 13.82 8.88 22.43
CA TYR A 119 14.77 8.41 23.43
C TYR A 119 16.20 8.41 22.91
N VAL A 120 16.44 7.90 21.70
CA VAL A 120 17.76 7.88 21.05
C VAL A 120 18.28 9.30 20.76
N GLU A 121 17.37 10.24 20.39
CA GLU A 121 17.71 11.64 20.15
C GLU A 121 17.74 12.49 21.45
N GLU A 122 17.59 11.86 22.64
CA GLU A 122 17.52 12.51 23.95
C GLU A 122 16.52 13.66 24.04
N LYS A 123 15.41 13.54 23.32
CA LYS A 123 14.33 14.54 23.29
C LYS A 123 13.23 14.21 24.30
N ALA A 124 12.84 15.23 25.08
CA ALA A 124 11.76 15.10 26.05
C ALA A 124 10.37 14.92 25.42
N MET A 125 10.20 15.32 24.16
CA MET A 125 8.94 15.23 23.41
C MET A 125 9.19 14.72 21.97
N VAL A 126 8.23 13.97 21.46
CA VAL A 126 8.22 13.53 20.08
C VAL A 126 7.79 14.67 19.17
N ASP A 127 8.64 15.07 18.25
CA ASP A 127 8.34 16.06 17.23
C ASP A 127 7.89 15.40 15.89
N GLN A 128 7.46 16.25 14.95
CA GLN A 128 6.95 15.79 13.66
C GLN A 128 8.04 15.10 12.81
N SER A 129 9.31 15.45 13.00
CA SER A 129 10.43 14.86 12.24
C SER A 129 10.68 13.43 12.67
N ILE A 130 10.63 13.18 13.99
CA ILE A 130 10.75 11.83 14.57
C ILE A 130 9.60 10.94 14.10
N VAL A 131 8.36 11.45 14.12
CA VAL A 131 7.19 10.70 13.61
C VAL A 131 7.37 10.30 12.15
N LYS A 132 7.88 11.20 11.30
CA LYS A 132 8.13 10.89 9.89
C LYS A 132 9.18 9.80 9.71
N LYS A 133 10.28 9.86 10.49
CA LYS A 133 11.34 8.82 10.47
C LYS A 133 10.76 7.47 10.90
N ALA A 134 10.05 7.44 12.02
CA ALA A 134 9.40 6.26 12.55
C ALA A 134 8.39 5.64 11.56
N ALA A 135 7.54 6.46 10.97
CA ALA A 135 6.57 6.00 9.99
C ALA A 135 7.21 5.46 8.71
N ASN A 136 8.27 6.07 8.22
CA ASN A 136 9.01 5.56 7.05
C ASN A 136 9.62 4.18 7.33
N GLU A 137 10.11 3.95 8.53
CA GLU A 137 10.63 2.65 8.97
C GLU A 137 9.52 1.60 9.02
N VAL A 138 8.39 1.93 9.66
CA VAL A 138 7.25 1.02 9.88
C VAL A 138 6.51 0.69 8.57
N LEU A 139 6.24 1.69 7.74
CA LEU A 139 5.44 1.56 6.52
C LEU A 139 6.28 1.14 5.31
N GLY A 140 7.58 0.91 5.50
CA GLY A 140 8.46 0.50 4.41
C GLY A 140 8.63 1.56 3.30
N THR A 141 8.20 2.80 3.57
CA THR A 141 8.36 3.92 2.64
C THR A 141 9.78 4.50 2.67
N ASN A 142 10.77 3.68 3.07
CA ASN A 142 12.16 4.00 2.82
C ASN A 142 12.30 4.19 1.31
N LYS A 143 12.08 5.41 0.85
CA LYS A 143 12.71 5.86 -0.38
C LYS A 143 14.20 5.60 -0.10
N THR A 144 14.70 4.44 -0.55
CA THR A 144 16.13 4.31 -0.77
C THR A 144 16.51 5.62 -1.41
N VAL A 145 17.36 6.38 -0.73
CA VAL A 145 17.93 7.58 -1.31
C VAL A 145 18.58 7.02 -2.56
N LYS A 146 17.90 7.16 -3.70
CA LYS A 146 18.53 6.98 -4.99
C LYS A 146 19.56 8.09 -4.97
N VAL A 147 20.73 7.76 -4.42
CA VAL A 147 21.93 8.56 -4.58
C VAL A 147 21.96 8.77 -6.06
N SER A 148 21.68 10.01 -6.43
CA SER A 148 21.30 10.38 -7.78
C SER A 148 22.35 9.79 -8.70
N THR A 149 22.00 8.78 -9.50
CA THR A 149 22.85 8.29 -10.59
C THR A 149 23.27 9.42 -11.49
N PHE A 150 22.52 10.53 -11.48
CA PHE A 150 22.88 11.81 -12.06
C PHE A 150 24.15 12.44 -11.46
N LEU A 151 24.41 12.32 -10.14
CA LEU A 151 25.65 12.82 -9.54
C LEU A 151 26.88 12.03 -10.02
N TYR A 152 26.79 10.73 -10.12
CA TYR A 152 27.88 9.91 -10.66
C TYR A 152 28.02 10.07 -12.17
N ALA A 153 26.92 10.22 -12.91
CA ALA A 153 26.95 10.50 -14.34
C ALA A 153 27.57 11.88 -14.62
N SER A 154 27.22 12.93 -13.88
CA SER A 154 27.82 14.26 -14.03
C SER A 154 29.32 14.26 -13.68
N LEU A 155 29.70 13.54 -12.61
CA LEU A 155 31.11 13.43 -12.21
C LEU A 155 31.92 12.66 -13.25
N SER A 156 31.36 11.59 -13.85
CA SER A 156 32.03 10.84 -14.91
C SER A 156 32.22 11.66 -16.19
N VAL A 157 31.23 12.47 -16.58
CA VAL A 157 31.34 13.36 -17.73
C VAL A 157 32.40 14.43 -17.50
N ILE A 158 32.46 15.03 -16.30
CA ILE A 158 33.50 16.00 -15.95
C ILE A 158 34.90 15.36 -16.02
N LEU A 159 35.04 14.14 -15.51
CA LEU A 159 36.30 13.40 -15.51
C LEU A 159 36.75 13.09 -16.94
N VAL A 160 35.85 12.72 -17.85
CA VAL A 160 36.13 12.49 -19.26
C VAL A 160 36.58 13.78 -19.96
N ILE A 161 35.89 14.90 -19.69
CA ILE A 161 36.24 16.21 -20.28
C ILE A 161 37.65 16.64 -19.81
N VAL A 162 37.94 16.51 -18.52
CA VAL A 162 39.24 16.84 -17.96
C VAL A 162 40.33 15.93 -18.55
N PHE A 163 40.06 14.64 -18.69
CA PHE A 163 40.97 13.68 -19.33
C PHE A 163 41.26 14.06 -20.79
N LEU A 164 40.22 14.43 -21.57
CA LEU A 164 40.38 14.88 -22.96
C LEU A 164 41.19 16.17 -23.07
N LEU A 165 40.99 17.13 -22.13
CA LEU A 165 41.74 18.39 -22.11
C LEU A 165 43.24 18.16 -21.79
N ILE A 166 43.50 17.25 -20.82
CA ILE A 166 44.89 16.86 -20.47
C ILE A 166 45.55 16.11 -21.64
N PHE A 167 44.80 15.17 -22.23
CA PHE A 167 45.29 14.39 -23.38
C PHE A 167 45.60 15.27 -24.58
N ASN A 168 44.72 16.23 -24.89
CA ASN A 168 44.96 17.21 -25.96
C ASN A 168 46.21 18.08 -25.70
N LYS A 169 46.44 18.46 -24.45
CA LYS A 169 47.62 19.25 -24.07
C LYS A 169 48.94 18.43 -24.15
N LEU A 170 48.85 17.12 -23.87
CA LEU A 170 50.01 16.24 -23.89
C LEU A 170 50.36 15.71 -25.28
N SER A 171 49.33 15.48 -26.13
CA SER A 171 49.51 14.86 -27.46
C SER A 171 49.93 15.84 -28.57
N GLY A 172 49.82 17.15 -28.34
CA GLY A 172 50.18 18.17 -29.31
C GLY A 172 49.43 18.10 -30.67
N ILE A 173 48.38 17.29 -30.74
CA ILE A 173 47.55 17.11 -31.96
C ILE A 173 46.34 18.03 -31.84
N PRO A 174 46.19 19.05 -32.74
CA PRO A 174 44.97 19.87 -32.70
C PRO A 174 43.77 19.01 -33.09
N PHE A 175 42.80 18.92 -32.17
CA PHE A 175 41.51 18.28 -32.44
C PHE A 175 40.68 19.16 -33.38
N VAL A 176 40.74 18.81 -34.68
CA VAL A 176 39.89 19.46 -35.70
C VAL A 176 38.48 18.88 -35.52
N PHE A 177 37.58 19.70 -35.02
CA PHE A 177 36.15 19.38 -34.98
C PHE A 177 35.59 19.55 -36.39
N ASP A 178 35.57 18.46 -37.15
CA ASP A 178 34.87 18.45 -38.42
C ASP A 178 33.36 18.54 -38.20
N SER A 179 32.71 19.39 -38.97
CA SER A 179 31.30 19.76 -38.84
C SER A 179 30.38 18.52 -38.84
N PRO A 180 29.25 18.50 -38.09
CA PRO A 180 28.36 17.37 -38.08
C PRO A 180 27.80 17.11 -39.48
N VAL A 181 28.03 15.91 -39.97
CA VAL A 181 27.32 15.37 -41.16
C VAL A 181 25.85 15.28 -40.77
N THR A 182 25.03 16.10 -41.41
CA THR A 182 23.58 16.04 -41.31
C THR A 182 23.12 14.76 -42.01
N VAL A 183 22.91 13.71 -41.23
CA VAL A 183 22.22 12.50 -41.71
C VAL A 183 20.73 12.81 -41.70
N GLU A 184 20.18 13.15 -42.87
CA GLU A 184 18.72 13.12 -43.05
C GLU A 184 18.23 11.68 -42.90
N ILE A 185 17.71 11.37 -41.73
CA ILE A 185 17.01 10.10 -41.51
C ILE A 185 15.65 10.24 -42.17
N ASN A 186 15.49 9.55 -43.29
CA ASN A 186 14.24 9.47 -44.03
C ASN A 186 13.31 8.46 -43.34
N ASP A 187 12.79 8.83 -42.13
CA ASP A 187 11.92 8.00 -41.30
C ASP A 187 10.58 7.63 -41.94
N LYS A 188 10.20 8.30 -43.05
CA LYS A 188 8.93 8.00 -43.72
C LYS A 188 8.94 6.68 -44.51
N VAL A 189 10.08 6.26 -45.05
CA VAL A 189 10.14 5.04 -45.89
C VAL A 189 10.13 3.76 -45.03
N VAL A 190 10.65 3.82 -43.81
CA VAL A 190 10.68 2.63 -42.90
C VAL A 190 9.31 2.35 -42.29
N ILE A 191 8.57 3.41 -41.97
CA ILE A 191 7.22 3.25 -41.34
C ILE A 191 6.20 2.74 -42.37
N GLU A 192 6.31 3.18 -43.65
CA GLU A 192 5.42 2.76 -44.72
C GLU A 192 5.61 1.27 -45.09
N LYS A 193 6.85 0.79 -45.12
CA LYS A 193 7.14 -0.65 -45.33
C LYS A 193 6.65 -1.56 -44.17
N GLN A 194 6.78 -1.12 -42.94
CA GLN A 194 6.27 -1.90 -41.79
C GLN A 194 4.75 -1.90 -41.73
N ALA A 195 4.07 -0.83 -42.13
CA ALA A 195 2.61 -0.77 -42.20
C ALA A 195 2.03 -1.68 -43.27
N GLU A 196 2.67 -1.82 -44.44
CA GLU A 196 2.24 -2.74 -45.51
C GLU A 196 2.39 -4.21 -45.08
N GLU A 197 3.48 -4.57 -44.42
CA GLU A 197 3.73 -5.94 -43.94
C GLU A 197 2.73 -6.38 -42.85
N ILE A 198 2.29 -5.46 -41.99
CA ILE A 198 1.26 -5.69 -40.96
C ILE A 198 -0.13 -5.85 -41.60
N VAL A 199 -0.47 -5.06 -42.61
CA VAL A 199 -1.75 -5.14 -43.33
C VAL A 199 -1.87 -6.46 -44.11
N GLU A 200 -0.77 -6.95 -44.68
CA GLU A 200 -0.78 -8.24 -45.39
C GLU A 200 -0.87 -9.46 -44.44
N SER A 201 -0.28 -9.36 -43.25
CA SER A 201 -0.38 -10.41 -42.22
C SER A 201 -1.78 -10.52 -41.61
N VAL A 202 -2.49 -9.39 -41.44
CA VAL A 202 -3.87 -9.36 -40.92
C VAL A 202 -4.88 -9.90 -41.94
N LYS A 203 -4.62 -9.74 -43.25
CA LYS A 203 -5.49 -10.27 -44.33
C LYS A 203 -5.44 -11.80 -44.47
N LYS A 204 -4.42 -12.46 -43.89
CA LYS A 204 -4.27 -13.94 -43.90
C LYS A 204 -4.99 -14.66 -42.77
N ILE A 205 -5.58 -13.95 -41.81
CA ILE A 205 -6.35 -14.55 -40.70
C ILE A 205 -7.79 -14.79 -41.19
N LYS A 206 -8.11 -16.04 -41.53
CA LYS A 206 -9.48 -16.42 -41.86
C LYS A 206 -10.41 -16.17 -40.66
N PRO A 207 -11.63 -15.63 -40.89
CA PRO A 207 -12.61 -15.44 -39.82
C PRO A 207 -13.02 -16.77 -39.23
N VAL A 208 -12.83 -16.91 -37.90
CA VAL A 208 -13.32 -18.07 -37.15
C VAL A 208 -14.84 -17.96 -37.08
N ASN A 209 -15.51 -18.97 -37.62
CA ASN A 209 -16.96 -19.10 -37.67
C ASN A 209 -17.50 -19.46 -36.29
N ILE A 210 -18.06 -18.45 -35.57
CA ILE A 210 -18.57 -18.55 -34.20
C ILE A 210 -19.88 -19.39 -34.10
N ASN A 211 -20.47 -19.81 -35.22
CA ASN A 211 -21.75 -20.54 -35.23
C ASN A 211 -21.65 -22.06 -34.98
N LYS A 212 -20.51 -22.59 -34.57
CA LYS A 212 -20.34 -24.04 -34.33
C LYS A 212 -20.25 -24.44 -32.84
N VAL A 213 -20.32 -23.49 -31.90
CA VAL A 213 -20.14 -23.77 -30.45
C VAL A 213 -21.48 -23.75 -29.67
N VAL A 214 -22.60 -23.41 -30.29
CA VAL A 214 -23.92 -23.30 -29.61
C VAL A 214 -24.84 -24.53 -29.85
N LYS A 215 -24.31 -25.66 -30.35
CA LYS A 215 -25.13 -26.85 -30.56
C LYS A 215 -24.52 -28.14 -29.98
N ALA A 216 -23.99 -28.06 -28.77
CA ALA A 216 -23.60 -29.25 -28.00
C ALA A 216 -23.69 -28.90 -26.49
N GLU A 217 -24.91 -28.72 -26.02
CA GLU A 217 -25.41 -28.99 -24.66
C GLU A 217 -26.95 -29.05 -24.74
#